data_09b1299f656738e8a3888d80980b1beb
#
_entry.id   09b1299f656738e8a3888d80980b1beb
#
_cell.length_a   1.000
_cell.length_b   1.000
_cell.length_c   1.000
_cell.angle_alpha   90.00
_cell.angle_beta   90.00
_cell.angle_gamma   90.00
#
_symmetry.space_group_name_H-M   'P 1'
#
loop_
_entity.id
_entity.type
_entity.pdbx_description
1 polymer ?
#
loop_
_entity_poly.entity_id
_entity_poly.type
_entity_poly.pdbx_seq_one_letter_code
_entity_poly.pdbx_strand_id
1 'polypeptide(L)'
;AFVGSMAQYLVEAEVLPDFTPAFYTSTTSKRKIYRVDGYVFDEFDYTMNLIIADYDGVEERTMGKVVSSTNFQRLAVFVDQALNTNLYREIEMSTPCADLVDLLRLEKERIRKYRLLIFTDADVSDTLKNLDNLDIGGIPAECQIWDIDRVFRVCCSDLGRQNIEIDFREYIPEGIPCLEASSAATAEYNSYLCIIPGKVLADIYDKYGSQLLEGNVRSFLSTKVAVNKKIRETILKCPSMFFAYNNGVSATAMDVQLERTAGGTHIVGARDFQIINGGQT
;
A
#
# COMPACT_ATOMS: atom_id res chain seq x y z
N ALA A 1 22.02 2.35 6.70
CA ALA A 1 21.21 3.01 7.74
C ALA A 1 19.93 3.62 7.12
N PHE A 2 19.98 4.73 6.35
CA PHE A 2 18.80 5.47 5.85
C PHE A 2 17.76 4.57 5.13
N VAL A 3 18.17 3.80 4.10
CA VAL A 3 17.26 2.91 3.36
C VAL A 3 16.57 1.90 4.28
N GLY A 4 17.33 1.30 5.20
CA GLY A 4 16.77 0.32 6.15
C GLY A 4 15.75 0.93 7.10
N SER A 5 16.00 2.16 7.61
CA SER A 5 15.04 2.85 8.46
C SER A 5 13.76 3.22 7.70
N MET A 6 13.89 3.80 6.51
CA MET A 6 12.73 4.13 5.66
C MET A 6 11.92 2.89 5.31
N ALA A 7 12.60 1.79 4.92
CA ALA A 7 11.95 0.53 4.61
C ALA A 7 11.23 -0.07 5.83
N GLN A 8 11.86 -0.04 7.01
CA GLN A 8 11.24 -0.52 8.24
C GLN A 8 9.95 0.21 8.55
N TYR A 9 9.92 1.55 8.46
CA TYR A 9 8.70 2.33 8.65
C TYR A 9 7.61 1.95 7.64
N LEU A 10 7.98 1.71 6.37
CA LEU A 10 7.03 1.31 5.35
C LEU A 10 6.53 -0.13 5.52
N VAL A 11 7.34 -1.02 6.09
CA VAL A 11 6.93 -2.37 6.48
C VAL A 11 5.99 -2.32 7.69
N GLU A 12 6.31 -1.54 8.72
CA GLU A 12 5.44 -1.33 9.89
C GLU A 12 4.11 -0.67 9.50
N ALA A 13 4.13 0.23 8.51
CA ALA A 13 2.94 0.85 7.93
C ALA A 13 2.26 0.01 6.83
N GLU A 14 2.76 -1.21 6.56
CA GLU A 14 2.25 -2.19 5.58
C GLU A 14 2.15 -1.72 4.13
N VAL A 15 2.94 -0.72 3.80
CA VAL A 15 3.14 -0.28 2.42
C VAL A 15 4.03 -1.28 1.66
N LEU A 16 4.96 -1.90 2.37
CA LEU A 16 5.83 -2.97 1.87
C LEU A 16 5.62 -4.25 2.68
N PRO A 17 5.54 -5.44 2.04
CA PRO A 17 5.35 -6.70 2.78
C PRO A 17 6.58 -7.12 3.58
N ASP A 18 7.79 -6.75 3.13
CA ASP A 18 9.08 -7.02 3.76
C ASP A 18 10.16 -6.13 3.13
N PHE A 19 11.42 -6.27 3.53
CA PHE A 19 12.55 -5.56 2.92
C PHE A 19 13.84 -6.35 3.02
N THR A 20 14.50 -6.55 1.87
CA THR A 20 15.83 -7.14 1.80
C THR A 20 16.84 -6.10 1.27
N PRO A 21 17.85 -5.72 2.06
CA PRO A 21 18.92 -4.83 1.58
C PRO A 21 19.76 -5.56 0.53
N ALA A 22 20.01 -4.89 -0.62
CA ALA A 22 20.77 -5.47 -1.73
C ALA A 22 21.52 -4.37 -2.48
N PHE A 23 22.50 -3.75 -1.80
CA PHE A 23 23.24 -2.66 -2.41
C PHE A 23 24.14 -3.16 -3.55
N TYR A 24 23.95 -2.55 -4.72
CA TYR A 24 24.86 -2.68 -5.86
C TYR A 24 24.90 -1.40 -6.69
N THR A 25 26.09 -1.03 -7.14
CA THR A 25 26.28 0.04 -8.12
C THR A 25 27.28 -0.39 -9.18
N SER A 26 26.97 -0.13 -10.44
CA SER A 26 27.91 -0.41 -11.52
C SER A 26 29.13 0.49 -11.43
N THR A 27 30.30 -0.01 -11.86
CA THR A 27 31.52 0.79 -11.92
C THR A 27 31.39 1.91 -12.96
N THR A 28 32.02 3.05 -12.71
CA THR A 28 32.03 4.24 -13.59
C THR A 28 32.59 3.99 -15.01
N SER A 29 33.29 2.88 -15.23
CA SER A 29 33.79 2.45 -16.55
C SER A 29 32.71 1.88 -17.47
N LYS A 30 31.52 1.58 -16.95
CA LYS A 30 30.39 1.06 -17.75
C LYS A 30 29.66 2.20 -18.45
N ARG A 31 29.22 1.94 -19.68
CA ARG A 31 28.53 2.91 -20.54
C ARG A 31 27.17 3.39 -19.97
N LYS A 32 26.58 2.62 -19.07
CA LYS A 32 25.34 2.96 -18.34
C LYS A 32 25.56 2.71 -16.86
N ILE A 33 25.24 3.70 -16.03
CA ILE A 33 25.28 3.57 -14.58
C ILE A 33 23.93 3.00 -14.13
N TYR A 34 23.97 1.92 -13.36
CA TYR A 34 22.80 1.32 -12.72
C TYR A 34 23.09 1.02 -11.25
N ARG A 35 22.05 1.07 -10.44
CA ARG A 35 22.14 0.93 -8.99
C ARG A 35 20.85 0.38 -8.42
N VAL A 36 20.94 -0.38 -7.35
CA VAL A 36 19.87 -0.82 -6.49
C VAL A 36 20.37 -0.77 -5.04
N ASP A 37 19.51 -0.46 -4.09
CA ASP A 37 19.84 -0.43 -2.65
C ASP A 37 19.07 -1.49 -1.85
N GLY A 38 17.99 -2.01 -2.39
CA GLY A 38 17.21 -3.08 -1.79
C GLY A 38 16.03 -3.49 -2.64
N TYR A 39 15.34 -4.53 -2.19
CA TYR A 39 14.20 -5.07 -2.91
C TYR A 39 13.17 -5.71 -1.99
N VAL A 40 11.98 -5.92 -2.54
CA VAL A 40 10.92 -6.74 -1.98
C VAL A 40 10.22 -7.48 -3.11
N PHE A 41 10.10 -8.79 -3.01
CA PHE A 41 9.27 -9.56 -3.94
C PHE A 41 7.96 -9.92 -3.26
N ASP A 42 6.86 -9.41 -3.77
CA ASP A 42 5.53 -9.77 -3.33
C ASP A 42 5.05 -11.00 -4.11
N GLU A 43 5.11 -12.17 -3.48
CA GLU A 43 4.70 -13.43 -4.09
C GLU A 43 3.19 -13.52 -4.31
N PHE A 44 2.41 -12.63 -3.69
CA PHE A 44 0.96 -12.65 -3.79
C PHE A 44 0.45 -12.16 -5.14
N ASP A 45 0.96 -11.00 -5.59
CA ASP A 45 0.58 -10.39 -6.86
C ASP A 45 1.71 -10.42 -7.90
N TYR A 46 2.85 -11.04 -7.54
CA TYR A 46 4.07 -11.11 -8.35
C TYR A 46 4.63 -9.73 -8.71
N THR A 47 4.56 -8.80 -7.76
CA THR A 47 5.18 -7.48 -7.89
C THR A 47 6.61 -7.51 -7.37
N MET A 48 7.56 -7.10 -8.20
CA MET A 48 8.94 -6.87 -7.80
C MET A 48 9.14 -5.39 -7.47
N ASN A 49 9.33 -5.09 -6.18
CA ASN A 49 9.66 -3.76 -5.72
C ASN A 49 11.18 -3.60 -5.68
N LEU A 50 11.69 -2.54 -6.31
CA LEU A 50 13.12 -2.21 -6.32
C LEU A 50 13.32 -0.82 -5.75
N ILE A 51 14.31 -0.68 -4.88
CA ILE A 51 14.53 0.51 -4.08
C ILE A 51 15.89 1.12 -4.39
N ILE A 52 15.92 2.44 -4.57
CA ILE A 52 17.13 3.25 -4.67
C ILE A 52 17.02 4.45 -3.74
N ALA A 53 18.11 4.79 -3.05
CA ALA A 53 18.17 5.97 -2.20
C ALA A 53 18.75 7.16 -2.95
N ASP A 54 18.12 8.31 -2.73
CA ASP A 54 18.66 9.63 -3.02
C ASP A 54 18.81 10.38 -1.68
N TYR A 55 19.90 10.09 -0.97
CA TYR A 55 20.21 10.60 0.36
C TYR A 55 21.50 11.40 0.35
N ASP A 56 21.47 12.62 0.83
CA ASP A 56 22.61 13.52 0.89
C ASP A 56 22.88 14.01 2.33
N GLY A 57 21.90 13.96 3.21
CA GLY A 57 21.99 14.42 4.59
C GLY A 57 22.05 15.95 4.71
N VAL A 58 21.60 16.67 3.69
CA VAL A 58 21.56 18.14 3.65
C VAL A 58 20.14 18.61 3.92
N GLU A 59 20.00 19.55 4.85
CA GLU A 59 18.74 20.22 5.13
C GLU A 59 18.29 21.08 3.91
N GLU A 60 16.96 21.17 3.70
CA GLU A 60 16.33 22.03 2.66
C GLU A 60 16.70 21.70 1.21
N ARG A 61 16.87 20.42 0.89
CA ARG A 61 17.09 19.97 -0.48
C ARG A 61 15.76 19.60 -1.16
N THR A 62 15.56 20.02 -2.40
CA THR A 62 14.38 19.66 -3.19
C THR A 62 14.77 18.71 -4.33
N MET A 63 14.05 17.58 -4.44
CA MET A 63 14.20 16.65 -5.55
C MET A 63 13.51 17.20 -6.82
N GLY A 64 14.27 17.32 -7.89
CA GLY A 64 13.77 17.73 -9.20
C GLY A 64 13.52 16.54 -10.15
N LYS A 65 12.79 16.80 -11.25
CA LYS A 65 12.41 15.79 -12.26
C LYS A 65 13.61 15.05 -12.86
N VAL A 66 14.72 15.72 -13.09
CA VAL A 66 15.93 15.12 -13.69
C VAL A 66 16.54 14.06 -12.74
N VAL A 67 16.63 14.37 -11.45
CA VAL A 67 17.21 13.46 -10.45
C VAL A 67 16.31 12.24 -10.29
N SER A 68 15.00 12.43 -10.16
CA SER A 68 14.05 11.33 -10.03
C SER A 68 14.04 10.42 -11.26
N SER A 69 13.96 10.98 -12.48
CA SER A 69 14.03 10.23 -13.73
C SER A 69 15.33 9.44 -13.86
N THR A 70 16.47 10.04 -13.46
CA THR A 70 17.76 9.36 -13.50
C THR A 70 17.79 8.15 -12.55
N ASN A 71 17.25 8.28 -11.35
CA ASN A 71 17.21 7.19 -10.37
C ASN A 71 16.26 6.06 -10.81
N PHE A 72 15.10 6.36 -11.37
CA PHE A 72 14.23 5.34 -11.96
C PHE A 72 14.89 4.61 -13.13
N GLN A 73 15.58 5.34 -14.00
CA GLN A 73 16.33 4.74 -15.11
C GLN A 73 17.47 3.84 -14.61
N ARG A 74 18.15 4.19 -13.51
CA ARG A 74 19.18 3.33 -12.90
C ARG A 74 18.60 2.00 -12.43
N LEU A 75 17.42 2.00 -11.81
CA LEU A 75 16.72 0.79 -11.41
C LEU A 75 16.26 -0.03 -12.63
N ALA A 76 15.65 0.61 -13.62
CA ALA A 76 15.21 -0.08 -14.84
C ALA A 76 16.38 -0.73 -15.61
N VAL A 77 17.49 -0.01 -15.72
CA VAL A 77 18.72 -0.56 -16.34
C VAL A 77 19.29 -1.71 -15.51
N PHE A 78 19.22 -1.64 -14.16
CA PHE A 78 19.66 -2.76 -13.31
C PHE A 78 18.87 -4.03 -13.63
N VAL A 79 17.54 -3.96 -13.75
CA VAL A 79 16.70 -5.10 -14.12
C VAL A 79 17.09 -5.64 -15.50
N ASP A 80 17.23 -4.75 -16.50
CA ASP A 80 17.65 -5.15 -17.84
C ASP A 80 19.00 -5.88 -17.83
N GLN A 81 19.97 -5.37 -17.08
CA GLN A 81 21.29 -5.99 -16.95
C GLN A 81 21.22 -7.34 -16.22
N ALA A 82 20.40 -7.46 -15.17
CA ALA A 82 20.21 -8.70 -14.43
C ALA A 82 19.60 -9.80 -15.32
N LEU A 83 18.63 -9.45 -16.15
CA LEU A 83 17.90 -10.41 -16.99
C LEU A 83 18.59 -10.75 -18.30
N ASN A 84 19.26 -9.78 -18.94
CA ASN A 84 19.69 -9.88 -20.33
C ASN A 84 21.23 -9.92 -20.52
N THR A 85 22.00 -9.82 -19.41
CA THR A 85 23.46 -9.88 -19.47
C THR A 85 24.05 -10.93 -18.53
N ASN A 86 25.39 -10.98 -18.48
CA ASN A 86 26.13 -11.84 -17.57
C ASN A 86 26.39 -11.21 -16.19
N LEU A 87 25.56 -10.26 -15.74
CA LEU A 87 25.73 -9.57 -14.46
C LEU A 87 25.84 -10.55 -13.29
N TYR A 88 25.11 -11.68 -13.32
CA TYR A 88 25.19 -12.74 -12.32
C TYR A 88 26.59 -13.37 -12.15
N ARG A 89 27.48 -13.23 -13.15
CA ARG A 89 28.87 -13.69 -13.04
C ARG A 89 29.83 -12.63 -12.52
N GLU A 90 29.42 -11.37 -12.54
CA GLU A 90 30.23 -10.24 -12.09
C GLU A 90 29.99 -9.91 -10.62
N ILE A 91 28.85 -10.34 -10.07
CA ILE A 91 28.47 -10.12 -8.67
C ILE A 91 29.01 -11.26 -7.82
N GLU A 92 29.58 -10.91 -6.67
CA GLU A 92 30.03 -11.89 -5.68
C GLU A 92 28.84 -12.67 -5.12
N MET A 93 28.87 -13.99 -5.21
CA MET A 93 27.79 -14.92 -4.83
C MET A 93 27.36 -14.81 -3.37
N SER A 94 28.21 -14.29 -2.50
CA SER A 94 27.92 -14.10 -1.06
C SER A 94 27.14 -12.82 -0.75
N THR A 95 26.83 -12.01 -1.76
CA THR A 95 26.17 -10.71 -1.54
C THR A 95 24.65 -10.81 -1.72
N PRO A 96 23.86 -10.05 -0.95
CA PRO A 96 22.40 -9.99 -1.14
C PRO A 96 21.96 -9.53 -2.54
N CYS A 97 22.85 -8.86 -3.27
CA CYS A 97 22.57 -8.48 -4.66
C CYS A 97 22.62 -9.70 -5.59
N ALA A 98 23.44 -10.73 -5.31
CA ALA A 98 23.43 -11.97 -6.07
C ALA A 98 22.06 -12.68 -5.92
N ASP A 99 21.54 -12.74 -4.69
CA ASP A 99 20.20 -13.30 -4.42
C ASP A 99 19.11 -12.57 -5.19
N LEU A 100 19.19 -11.24 -5.27
CA LEU A 100 18.25 -10.44 -6.08
C LEU A 100 18.34 -10.76 -7.58
N VAL A 101 19.55 -10.87 -8.13
CA VAL A 101 19.74 -11.20 -9.54
C VAL A 101 19.24 -12.61 -9.86
N ASP A 102 19.50 -13.57 -8.98
CA ASP A 102 19.01 -14.94 -9.15
C ASP A 102 17.49 -14.99 -9.04
N LEU A 103 16.89 -14.27 -8.09
CA LEU A 103 15.44 -14.15 -7.94
C LEU A 103 14.78 -13.54 -9.17
N LEU A 104 15.31 -12.43 -9.70
CA LEU A 104 14.82 -11.80 -10.93
C LEU A 104 14.83 -12.78 -12.11
N ARG A 105 15.87 -13.58 -12.24
CA ARG A 105 16.01 -14.57 -13.33
C ARG A 105 15.08 -15.75 -13.15
N LEU A 106 14.94 -16.25 -11.92
CA LEU A 106 14.09 -17.38 -11.58
C LEU A 106 12.59 -17.03 -11.78
N GLU A 107 12.20 -15.86 -11.30
CA GLU A 107 10.80 -15.42 -11.31
C GLU A 107 10.41 -14.60 -12.56
N LYS A 108 11.30 -14.47 -13.54
CA LYS A 108 11.14 -13.64 -14.74
C LYS A 108 9.76 -13.81 -15.40
N GLU A 109 9.32 -15.05 -15.62
CA GLU A 109 8.06 -15.34 -16.29
C GLU A 109 6.82 -15.13 -15.39
N ARG A 110 7.04 -15.00 -14.08
CA ARG A 110 5.99 -14.84 -13.09
C ARG A 110 5.77 -13.37 -12.70
N ILE A 111 6.81 -12.53 -12.79
CA ILE A 111 6.71 -11.11 -12.48
C ILE A 111 5.66 -10.45 -13.40
N ARG A 112 4.68 -9.80 -12.78
CA ARG A 112 3.56 -9.13 -13.46
C ARG A 112 3.70 -7.62 -13.48
N LYS A 113 4.45 -7.08 -12.51
CA LYS A 113 4.63 -5.64 -12.32
C LYS A 113 5.96 -5.37 -11.64
N TYR A 114 6.60 -4.29 -12.04
CA TYR A 114 7.68 -3.68 -11.27
C TYR A 114 7.14 -2.47 -10.52
N ARG A 115 7.66 -2.23 -9.32
CA ARG A 115 7.46 -0.98 -8.59
C ARG A 115 8.84 -0.43 -8.25
N LEU A 116 9.14 0.75 -8.78
CA LEU A 116 10.43 1.42 -8.60
C LEU A 116 10.26 2.51 -7.54
N LEU A 117 10.97 2.38 -6.43
CA LEU A 117 10.84 3.23 -5.27
C LEU A 117 12.12 4.05 -5.08
N ILE A 118 11.99 5.37 -5.00
CA ILE A 118 13.06 6.26 -4.55
C ILE A 118 12.78 6.63 -3.10
N PHE A 119 13.75 6.37 -2.21
CA PHE A 119 13.74 6.88 -0.84
C PHE A 119 14.63 8.11 -0.78
N THR A 120 14.10 9.25 -0.31
CA THR A 120 14.84 10.51 -0.29
C THR A 120 14.65 11.30 1.01
N ASP A 121 15.68 12.05 1.39
CA ASP A 121 15.64 13.06 2.43
C ASP A 121 15.32 14.46 1.87
N ALA A 122 15.17 14.58 0.54
CA ALA A 122 14.79 15.83 -0.09
C ALA A 122 13.26 16.00 -0.13
N ASP A 123 12.82 17.25 -0.06
CA ASP A 123 11.43 17.62 -0.30
C ASP A 123 11.04 17.32 -1.76
N VAL A 124 9.88 16.73 -1.96
CA VAL A 124 9.38 16.40 -3.31
C VAL A 124 8.50 17.52 -3.81
N SER A 125 8.89 18.14 -4.93
CA SER A 125 8.10 19.22 -5.52
C SER A 125 6.74 18.73 -6.01
N ASP A 126 5.73 19.59 -5.98
CA ASP A 126 4.36 19.28 -6.43
C ASP A 126 4.28 18.80 -7.89
N THR A 127 5.24 19.19 -8.71
CA THR A 127 5.35 18.76 -10.11
C THR A 127 5.70 17.28 -10.29
N LEU A 128 6.20 16.63 -9.23
CA LEU A 128 6.53 15.21 -9.21
C LEU A 128 5.42 14.31 -8.66
N LYS A 129 4.26 14.86 -8.33
CA LYS A 129 3.11 14.06 -7.85
C LYS A 129 2.54 13.12 -8.92
N ASN A 130 2.69 13.47 -10.20
CA ASN A 130 2.29 12.63 -11.34
C ASN A 130 3.54 12.14 -12.06
N LEU A 131 4.02 10.96 -11.70
CA LEU A 131 5.14 10.29 -12.34
C LEU A 131 4.63 9.45 -13.51
N ASP A 132 5.35 9.53 -14.63
CA ASP A 132 5.09 8.62 -15.76
C ASP A 132 5.56 7.21 -15.40
N ASN A 133 4.72 6.21 -15.67
CA ASN A 133 5.11 4.81 -15.56
C ASN A 133 6.13 4.47 -16.64
N LEU A 134 7.05 3.56 -16.31
CA LEU A 134 8.03 3.00 -17.24
C LEU A 134 7.57 1.62 -17.72
N ASP A 135 8.24 1.12 -18.73
CA ASP A 135 8.16 -0.27 -19.20
C ASP A 135 9.53 -0.92 -19.10
N ILE A 136 9.57 -2.12 -18.55
CA ILE A 136 10.79 -2.92 -18.45
C ILE A 136 10.53 -4.26 -19.13
N GLY A 137 10.96 -4.38 -20.38
CA GLY A 137 10.84 -5.62 -21.14
C GLY A 137 9.40 -6.05 -21.42
N GLY A 138 8.47 -5.11 -21.57
CA GLY A 138 7.04 -5.37 -21.79
C GLY A 138 6.23 -5.51 -20.49
N ILE A 139 6.85 -5.32 -19.32
CA ILE A 139 6.19 -5.37 -18.03
C ILE A 139 6.06 -3.93 -17.47
N PRO A 140 4.87 -3.49 -17.03
CA PRO A 140 4.68 -2.16 -16.49
C PRO A 140 5.49 -1.94 -15.22
N ALA A 141 6.13 -0.77 -15.11
CA ALA A 141 6.91 -0.34 -13.95
C ALA A 141 6.33 0.96 -13.38
N GLU A 142 5.71 0.85 -12.23
CA GLU A 142 5.16 1.99 -11.47
C GLU A 142 6.31 2.72 -10.74
N CYS A 143 6.36 4.04 -10.88
CA CYS A 143 7.37 4.88 -10.24
C CYS A 143 6.77 5.58 -9.02
N GLN A 144 7.45 5.50 -7.87
CA GLN A 144 7.03 6.15 -6.63
C GLN A 144 8.22 6.82 -5.93
N ILE A 145 7.98 7.99 -5.36
CA ILE A 145 8.95 8.69 -4.52
C ILE A 145 8.41 8.72 -3.09
N TRP A 146 9.26 8.34 -2.14
CA TRP A 146 9.01 8.34 -0.72
C TRP A 146 10.00 9.27 -0.04
N ASP A 147 9.55 10.50 0.27
CA ASP A 147 10.26 11.43 1.13
C ASP A 147 9.94 11.17 2.61
N ILE A 148 10.68 11.80 3.50
CA ILE A 148 10.51 11.67 4.96
C ILE A 148 9.09 12.09 5.37
N ASP A 149 8.57 13.18 4.79
CA ASP A 149 7.24 13.68 5.10
C ASP A 149 6.13 12.72 4.68
N ARG A 150 6.27 12.07 3.53
CA ARG A 150 5.32 11.07 3.07
C ARG A 150 5.34 9.83 3.97
N VAL A 151 6.53 9.35 4.35
CA VAL A 151 6.68 8.25 5.31
C VAL A 151 6.08 8.66 6.66
N PHE A 152 6.43 9.84 7.16
CA PHE A 152 5.89 10.36 8.41
C PHE A 152 4.35 10.42 8.38
N ARG A 153 3.75 10.96 7.32
CA ARG A 153 2.28 10.99 7.17
C ARG A 153 1.65 9.59 7.19
N VAL A 154 2.28 8.60 6.60
CA VAL A 154 1.78 7.22 6.58
C VAL A 154 1.94 6.56 7.95
N CYS A 155 3.09 6.76 8.61
CA CYS A 155 3.38 6.17 9.92
C CYS A 155 2.68 6.88 11.07
N CYS A 156 2.53 8.21 10.96
CA CYS A 156 1.93 9.06 12.01
C CYS A 156 0.44 9.34 11.76
N SER A 157 -0.19 8.67 10.81
CA SER A 157 -1.64 8.74 10.67
C SER A 157 -2.37 8.34 11.97
N ASP A 158 -1.68 7.67 12.90
CA ASP A 158 -2.17 7.42 14.25
C ASP A 158 -2.01 8.62 15.23
N LEU A 159 -1.12 9.57 14.94
CA LEU A 159 -0.90 10.77 15.77
C LEU A 159 -1.69 11.99 15.30
N GLY A 160 -2.09 12.02 14.05
CA GLY A 160 -2.99 12.99 13.44
C GLY A 160 -4.28 12.30 13.02
N ARG A 161 -5.15 11.91 13.97
CA ARG A 161 -6.52 11.50 13.67
C ARG A 161 -7.15 12.59 12.81
N GLN A 162 -7.07 12.45 11.49
CA GLN A 162 -7.95 13.20 10.62
C GLN A 162 -9.32 12.62 10.92
N ASN A 163 -10.18 13.43 11.52
CA ASN A 163 -11.58 13.08 11.76
C ASN A 163 -12.19 12.72 10.40
N ILE A 164 -12.25 11.44 10.08
CA ILE A 164 -12.90 10.98 8.85
C ILE A 164 -14.39 11.15 9.08
N GLU A 165 -14.97 12.12 8.38
CA GLU A 165 -16.41 12.31 8.34
C GLU A 165 -16.94 11.67 7.06
N ILE A 166 -17.87 10.72 7.22
CA ILE A 166 -18.53 10.05 6.11
C ILE A 166 -19.99 10.45 6.12
N ASP A 167 -20.46 11.06 5.03
CA ASP A 167 -21.88 11.15 4.73
C ASP A 167 -22.28 9.94 3.86
N PHE A 168 -22.98 8.99 4.46
CA PHE A 168 -23.41 7.78 3.76
C PHE A 168 -24.46 8.03 2.69
N ARG A 169 -25.13 9.20 2.69
CA ARG A 169 -26.10 9.59 1.66
C ARG A 169 -25.43 9.89 0.32
N GLU A 170 -24.11 10.17 0.31
CA GLU A 170 -23.36 10.27 -0.95
C GLU A 170 -23.37 8.94 -1.73
N TYR A 171 -23.56 7.81 -1.03
CA TYR A 171 -23.52 6.45 -1.60
C TYR A 171 -24.90 5.78 -1.63
N ILE A 172 -25.72 6.00 -0.58
CA ILE A 172 -27.06 5.45 -0.43
C ILE A 172 -27.98 6.60 0.02
N PRO A 173 -28.90 7.09 -0.82
CA PRO A 173 -29.72 8.27 -0.52
C PRO A 173 -30.45 8.23 0.82
N GLU A 174 -30.90 7.04 1.26
CA GLU A 174 -31.60 6.84 2.51
C GLU A 174 -30.65 6.53 3.71
N GLY A 175 -29.32 6.46 3.46
CA GLY A 175 -28.34 5.99 4.42
C GLY A 175 -28.29 4.46 4.53
N ILE A 176 -27.51 3.96 5.50
CA ILE A 176 -27.32 2.52 5.74
C ILE A 176 -28.38 2.03 6.74
N PRO A 177 -29.27 1.09 6.37
CA PRO A 177 -30.24 0.54 7.32
C PRO A 177 -29.53 -0.19 8.47
N CYS A 178 -29.98 0.05 9.68
CA CYS A 178 -29.35 -0.52 10.87
C CYS A 178 -30.36 -1.00 11.91
N LEU A 179 -29.91 -1.94 12.72
CA LEU A 179 -30.55 -2.40 13.94
C LEU A 179 -29.74 -1.91 15.14
N GLU A 180 -30.36 -1.16 16.02
CA GLU A 180 -29.74 -0.67 17.25
C GLU A 180 -29.73 -1.78 18.29
N ALA A 181 -28.58 -2.02 18.93
CA ALA A 181 -28.48 -2.96 20.02
C ALA A 181 -29.19 -2.40 21.30
N SER A 182 -29.74 -3.29 22.10
CA SER A 182 -30.38 -2.91 23.37
C SER A 182 -29.35 -2.23 24.29
N SER A 183 -29.75 -1.11 24.88
CA SER A 183 -28.97 -0.38 25.90
C SER A 183 -28.59 -1.22 27.13
N ALA A 184 -29.30 -2.32 27.39
CA ALA A 184 -28.94 -3.27 28.44
C ALA A 184 -27.69 -4.09 28.12
N ALA A 185 -27.32 -4.21 26.83
CA ALA A 185 -26.14 -4.94 26.37
C ALA A 185 -24.89 -4.05 26.23
N THR A 186 -25.07 -2.72 26.12
CA THR A 186 -24.00 -1.77 25.83
C THR A 186 -24.16 -0.52 26.69
N ALA A 187 -23.74 -0.59 27.99
CA ALA A 187 -23.95 0.52 28.94
C ALA A 187 -23.06 1.75 28.63
N GLU A 188 -21.93 1.57 27.95
CA GLU A 188 -20.90 2.62 27.75
C GLU A 188 -20.81 3.12 26.29
N TYR A 189 -21.43 2.44 25.33
CA TYR A 189 -21.40 2.81 23.91
C TYR A 189 -22.68 2.36 23.18
N ASN A 190 -22.98 3.01 22.08
CA ASN A 190 -24.04 2.57 21.18
C ASN A 190 -23.49 1.57 20.16
N SER A 191 -24.26 0.54 19.83
CA SER A 191 -23.87 -0.47 18.85
C SER A 191 -24.97 -0.71 17.82
N TYR A 192 -24.57 -0.87 16.57
CA TYR A 192 -25.46 -1.00 15.42
C TYR A 192 -25.05 -2.18 14.56
N LEU A 193 -26.00 -3.00 14.13
CA LEU A 193 -25.81 -4.01 13.11
C LEU A 193 -26.32 -3.48 11.78
N CYS A 194 -25.46 -3.47 10.77
CA CYS A 194 -25.75 -2.90 9.46
C CYS A 194 -25.47 -3.90 8.34
N ILE A 195 -26.18 -3.75 7.22
CA ILE A 195 -25.84 -4.41 5.97
C ILE A 195 -25.45 -3.32 4.96
N ILE A 196 -24.16 -3.32 4.60
CA ILE A 196 -23.61 -2.38 3.63
C ILE A 196 -23.29 -3.11 2.32
N PRO A 197 -23.70 -2.59 1.15
CA PRO A 197 -23.29 -3.15 -0.13
C PRO A 197 -21.76 -3.08 -0.30
N GLY A 198 -21.13 -4.17 -0.76
CA GLY A 198 -19.68 -4.22 -0.93
C GLY A 198 -19.13 -3.11 -1.84
N LYS A 199 -19.92 -2.69 -2.86
CA LYS A 199 -19.56 -1.54 -3.71
C LYS A 199 -19.42 -0.25 -2.91
N VAL A 200 -20.35 0.03 -1.99
CA VAL A 200 -20.30 1.24 -1.14
C VAL A 200 -19.06 1.22 -0.25
N LEU A 201 -18.72 0.07 0.32
CA LEU A 201 -17.50 -0.08 1.12
C LEU A 201 -16.24 0.15 0.27
N ALA A 202 -16.22 -0.35 -0.96
CA ALA A 202 -15.11 -0.13 -1.91
C ALA A 202 -14.98 1.35 -2.29
N ASP A 203 -16.10 2.03 -2.61
CA ASP A 203 -16.10 3.46 -2.97
C ASP A 203 -15.59 4.34 -1.79
N ILE A 204 -15.97 4.00 -0.55
CA ILE A 204 -15.46 4.65 0.66
C ILE A 204 -13.96 4.40 0.82
N TYR A 205 -13.51 3.17 0.59
CA TYR A 205 -12.09 2.83 0.65
C TYR A 205 -11.28 3.55 -0.44
N ASP A 206 -11.81 3.68 -1.65
CA ASP A 206 -11.16 4.43 -2.73
C ASP A 206 -10.99 5.92 -2.38
N LYS A 207 -11.94 6.49 -1.63
CA LYS A 207 -11.90 7.91 -1.20
C LYS A 207 -10.91 8.15 -0.05
N TYR A 208 -10.90 7.28 0.96
CA TYR A 208 -10.16 7.50 2.22
C TYR A 208 -8.94 6.58 2.38
N GLY A 209 -8.86 5.50 1.63
CA GLY A 209 -7.74 4.58 1.63
C GLY A 209 -7.48 3.91 2.99
N SER A 210 -6.21 3.71 3.28
CA SER A 210 -5.76 3.08 4.53
C SER A 210 -6.08 3.89 5.79
N GLN A 211 -6.48 5.15 5.67
CA GLN A 211 -6.89 5.98 6.80
C GLN A 211 -8.14 5.43 7.51
N LEU A 212 -8.99 4.66 6.79
CA LEU A 212 -10.14 3.95 7.35
C LEU A 212 -9.77 2.80 8.27
N LEU A 213 -8.53 2.31 8.20
CA LEU A 213 -8.08 1.14 8.95
C LEU A 213 -7.35 1.60 10.21
N GLU A 214 -7.74 1.06 11.36
CA GLU A 214 -6.96 1.23 12.58
C GLU A 214 -5.57 0.62 12.43
N GLY A 215 -4.54 1.22 13.07
CA GLY A 215 -3.15 0.79 12.97
C GLY A 215 -2.93 -0.70 13.21
N ASN A 216 -3.65 -1.30 14.16
CA ASN A 216 -3.59 -2.72 14.46
C ASN A 216 -4.21 -3.64 13.37
N VAL A 217 -5.14 -3.12 12.56
CA VAL A 217 -5.75 -3.89 11.47
C VAL A 217 -4.85 -3.92 10.26
N ARG A 218 -4.05 -2.88 10.06
CA ARG A 218 -3.07 -2.78 8.98
C ARG A 218 -2.02 -3.89 9.08
N SER A 219 -1.56 -4.24 10.31
CA SER A 219 -0.58 -5.31 10.54
C SER A 219 -1.09 -6.71 10.23
N PHE A 220 -2.41 -6.93 10.17
CA PHE A 220 -3.01 -8.22 9.83
C PHE A 220 -3.26 -8.46 8.33
N LEU A 221 -3.20 -7.42 7.50
CA LEU A 221 -3.47 -7.56 6.06
C LEU A 221 -2.36 -8.32 5.32
N SER A 222 -1.11 -8.14 5.74
CA SER A 222 0.06 -8.77 5.11
C SER A 222 0.17 -10.27 5.38
N THR A 223 -0.33 -10.77 6.51
CA THR A 223 -0.10 -12.16 6.96
C THR A 223 -1.14 -13.18 6.48
N LYS A 224 -2.26 -12.76 5.86
CA LYS A 224 -3.39 -13.65 5.51
C LYS A 224 -3.65 -13.81 4.02
N VAL A 225 -2.62 -14.07 3.24
CA VAL A 225 -2.69 -14.34 1.79
C VAL A 225 -3.78 -15.36 1.41
N ALA A 226 -3.95 -16.43 2.20
CA ALA A 226 -4.95 -17.47 1.92
C ALA A 226 -6.40 -17.00 2.08
N VAL A 227 -6.68 -16.09 3.03
CA VAL A 227 -8.01 -15.53 3.27
C VAL A 227 -8.38 -14.60 2.13
N ASN A 228 -7.50 -13.71 1.75
CA ASN A 228 -7.70 -12.76 0.66
C ASN A 228 -7.97 -13.46 -0.67
N LYS A 229 -7.30 -14.58 -0.94
CA LYS A 229 -7.55 -15.40 -2.13
C LYS A 229 -8.99 -15.94 -2.16
N LYS A 230 -9.48 -16.45 -1.03
CA LYS A 230 -10.86 -16.98 -0.93
C LYS A 230 -11.91 -15.89 -1.05
N ILE A 231 -11.69 -14.73 -0.44
CA ILE A 231 -12.57 -13.56 -0.58
C ILE A 231 -12.67 -13.15 -2.05
N ARG A 232 -11.54 -12.97 -2.72
CA ARG A 232 -11.49 -12.64 -4.15
C ARG A 232 -12.18 -13.70 -5.02
N GLU A 233 -11.96 -14.97 -4.74
CA GLU A 233 -12.59 -16.07 -5.47
C GLU A 233 -14.12 -16.02 -5.33
N THR A 234 -14.63 -15.74 -4.13
CA THR A 234 -16.07 -15.60 -3.89
C THR A 234 -16.66 -14.42 -4.65
N ILE A 235 -15.99 -13.25 -4.63
CA ILE A 235 -16.43 -12.06 -5.37
C ILE A 235 -16.51 -12.34 -6.88
N LEU A 236 -15.54 -13.05 -7.43
CA LEU A 236 -15.46 -13.30 -8.88
C LEU A 236 -16.38 -14.43 -9.36
N LYS A 237 -16.54 -15.49 -8.57
CA LYS A 237 -17.24 -16.70 -9.01
C LYS A 237 -18.66 -16.83 -8.49
N CYS A 238 -18.92 -16.37 -7.26
CA CYS A 238 -20.19 -16.55 -6.57
C CYS A 238 -20.55 -15.31 -5.73
N PRO A 239 -20.69 -14.11 -6.31
CA PRO A 239 -20.88 -12.86 -5.57
C PRO A 239 -22.14 -12.86 -4.68
N SER A 240 -23.19 -13.61 -5.06
CA SER A 240 -24.41 -13.77 -4.25
C SER A 240 -24.18 -14.51 -2.93
N MET A 241 -23.09 -15.28 -2.80
CA MET A 241 -22.72 -15.99 -1.58
C MET A 241 -21.78 -15.17 -0.67
N PHE A 242 -21.37 -13.99 -1.12
CA PHE A 242 -20.39 -13.17 -0.38
C PHE A 242 -20.85 -12.86 1.04
N PHE A 243 -22.10 -12.48 1.21
CA PHE A 243 -22.71 -12.20 2.51
C PHE A 243 -22.70 -13.42 3.45
N ALA A 244 -22.93 -14.62 2.90
CA ALA A 244 -22.97 -15.85 3.69
C ALA A 244 -21.56 -16.38 4.07
N TYR A 245 -20.56 -16.09 3.24
CA TYR A 245 -19.19 -16.62 3.41
C TYR A 245 -18.25 -15.64 4.10
N ASN A 246 -18.62 -14.36 4.20
CA ASN A 246 -17.80 -13.33 4.81
C ASN A 246 -18.24 -13.06 6.26
N ASN A 247 -17.27 -12.93 7.16
CA ASN A 247 -17.53 -12.63 8.57
C ASN A 247 -17.94 -11.16 8.82
N GLY A 248 -17.92 -10.33 7.77
CA GLY A 248 -18.24 -8.92 7.87
C GLY A 248 -17.07 -8.06 8.36
N VAL A 249 -17.41 -6.80 8.63
CA VAL A 249 -16.47 -5.76 9.06
C VAL A 249 -16.96 -5.24 10.41
N SER A 250 -16.04 -5.01 11.35
CA SER A 250 -16.33 -4.24 12.57
C SER A 250 -15.69 -2.86 12.46
N ALA A 251 -16.46 -1.83 12.74
CA ALA A 251 -16.01 -0.46 12.71
C ALA A 251 -16.42 0.28 13.98
N THR A 252 -15.66 1.31 14.32
CA THR A 252 -15.96 2.28 15.37
C THR A 252 -16.15 3.67 14.78
N ALA A 253 -16.88 4.50 15.47
CA ALA A 253 -17.00 5.92 15.18
C ALA A 253 -17.15 6.69 16.50
N MET A 254 -16.67 7.93 16.54
CA MET A 254 -16.83 8.80 17.70
C MET A 254 -18.29 9.29 17.84
N ASP A 255 -18.95 9.47 16.68
CA ASP A 255 -20.34 9.89 16.60
C ASP A 255 -21.01 9.26 15.37
N VAL A 256 -22.29 8.88 15.51
CA VAL A 256 -23.10 8.28 14.46
C VAL A 256 -24.41 9.06 14.34
N GLN A 257 -24.64 9.60 13.15
CA GLN A 257 -25.85 10.33 12.83
C GLN A 257 -26.94 9.36 12.34
N LEU A 258 -28.07 9.35 13.01
CA LEU A 258 -29.18 8.47 12.71
C LEU A 258 -30.36 9.26 12.13
N GLU A 259 -31.05 8.66 11.17
CA GLU A 259 -32.36 9.10 10.69
C GLU A 259 -33.38 7.97 10.84
N ARG A 260 -34.54 8.31 11.38
CA ARG A 260 -35.66 7.36 11.53
C ARG A 260 -36.69 7.64 10.46
N THR A 261 -36.93 6.64 9.61
CA THR A 261 -37.92 6.67 8.54
C THR A 261 -39.01 5.66 8.78
N ALA A 262 -40.05 5.65 7.96
CA ALA A 262 -41.07 4.59 7.97
C ALA A 262 -40.50 3.20 7.72
N GLY A 263 -39.32 3.11 7.07
CA GLY A 263 -38.61 1.88 6.77
C GLY A 263 -37.65 1.40 7.87
N GLY A 264 -37.51 2.15 8.96
CA GLY A 264 -36.61 1.81 10.06
C GLY A 264 -35.58 2.91 10.38
N THR A 265 -34.55 2.53 11.14
CA THR A 265 -33.44 3.42 11.50
C THR A 265 -32.30 3.26 10.47
N HIS A 266 -31.75 4.38 10.03
CA HIS A 266 -30.64 4.43 9.08
C HIS A 266 -29.49 5.25 9.66
N ILE A 267 -28.26 4.79 9.45
CA ILE A 267 -27.05 5.58 9.68
C ILE A 267 -26.84 6.45 8.43
N VAL A 268 -26.90 7.76 8.63
CA VAL A 268 -26.72 8.73 7.53
C VAL A 268 -25.34 9.38 7.53
N GLY A 269 -24.63 9.36 8.67
CA GLY A 269 -23.27 9.86 8.77
C GLY A 269 -22.52 9.26 9.94
N ALA A 270 -21.19 9.30 9.86
CA ALA A 270 -20.30 8.90 10.94
C ALA A 270 -19.08 9.82 10.99
N ARG A 271 -18.65 10.16 12.19
CA ARG A 271 -17.45 10.95 12.45
C ARG A 271 -16.40 10.09 13.12
N ASP A 272 -15.14 10.25 12.70
CA ASP A 272 -13.99 9.44 13.11
C ASP A 272 -14.25 7.94 12.91
N PHE A 273 -14.69 7.62 11.67
CA PHE A 273 -15.04 6.26 11.29
C PHE A 273 -13.78 5.43 11.04
N GLN A 274 -13.65 4.29 11.72
CA GLN A 274 -12.49 3.42 11.61
C GLN A 274 -12.92 1.95 11.57
N ILE A 275 -12.30 1.19 10.68
CA ILE A 275 -12.45 -0.27 10.59
C ILE A 275 -11.44 -0.91 11.52
N ILE A 276 -11.92 -1.63 12.53
CA ILE A 276 -11.11 -2.29 13.55
C ILE A 276 -10.96 -3.80 13.33
N ASN A 277 -11.79 -4.40 12.47
CA ASN A 277 -11.69 -5.81 12.10
C ASN A 277 -12.35 -6.05 10.73
N GLY A 278 -11.88 -7.07 10.01
CA GLY A 278 -12.41 -7.44 8.70
C GLY A 278 -11.90 -6.55 7.56
N GLY A 279 -10.86 -5.76 7.75
CA GLY A 279 -10.29 -4.84 6.75
C GLY A 279 -9.82 -5.52 5.45
N GLN A 280 -9.68 -6.86 5.44
CA GLN A 280 -9.38 -7.62 4.22
C GLN A 280 -10.61 -7.72 3.29
N THR A 281 -11.79 -7.42 3.76
CA THR A 281 -13.04 -7.45 2.98
C THR A 281 -13.13 -6.34 1.98
#